data_ccc54fddb1622caa1f9e85db3150ba88
#
_entry.id   ccc54fddb1622caa1f9e85db3150ba88
#
_cell.length_a   1.000
_cell.length_b   1.000
_cell.length_c   1.000
_cell.angle_alpha   90.00
_cell.angle_beta   90.00
_cell.angle_gamma   90.00
#
_symmetry.space_group_name_H-M   'P 1'
#
loop_
_entity.id
_entity.type
_entity.pdbx_description
1 polymer ?
#
loop_
_entity_poly.entity_id
_entity_poly.type
_entity_poly.pdbx_seq_one_letter_code
_entity_poly.pdbx_strand_id
1 'polypeptide(L)'
;MQGFTRSVIIAATGWVATPILAQTPVVSGTCSQVAAWSSCDVTFELNAQENTPQATLRAEFRSPKLKTILIDAFHEGSKLVLRVTPTEAGTWDYRLTSSVARLEGQAGQIKAVESNAPGFVHAANVHHFATERSSSEDRKPHLWMGAPVEHFTTMPRAEFDRLIDQRVKDRFTHAQVTIEADTKLDEAAECIRAINAQGLVADLALASVPIDAMERQRYVSDIVARFAPFNIVWAGVASFENTPHSRAILKETGTLIQRLDPYAHPRMTLAASTAGPVAGDGWADLLGYGTPSADVGAVEHQLYQLPAVNAGIKTRADLWNATMNGQYPGAGDGPQMKVWFDFLSASRYWDLEPYFDVEGGRALALEGVEYLVYIEKPATVTLKVENHGYEVAWMNPANGEAIKEKKEYKGELFTGDPPDASHDWVLRVSREGRKEGMLRSYKFESRRVPVQEVETQPAKIPFEIAAPEGEEMSMSRPVKFALKLKRESKATRSLLVEWTLEQPGGSAGYRVVGTGGEGEFAFPRALLDKPEGVVSLKLNVLNALGKAYTLDKVYRLIP
;
A
#
# COMPACT_ATOMS: atom_id res chain seq x y z
N MET A 1 37.28 40.34 72.24
CA MET A 1 36.49 39.14 71.92
C MET A 1 36.93 38.65 70.55
N GLN A 2 37.57 37.52 70.52
CA GLN A 2 38.30 36.96 69.40
C GLN A 2 37.33 36.28 68.40
N GLY A 3 37.37 36.62 67.11
CA GLY A 3 36.67 35.97 66.04
C GLY A 3 37.61 35.05 65.25
N PHE A 4 37.39 33.77 65.30
CA PHE A 4 38.14 32.75 64.54
C PHE A 4 37.64 32.69 63.07
N THR A 5 38.53 33.01 62.15
CA THR A 5 38.33 32.81 60.72
C THR A 5 38.89 31.41 60.36
N ARG A 6 38.01 30.48 59.95
CA ARG A 6 38.40 29.18 59.39
C ARG A 6 38.57 29.31 57.86
N SER A 7 39.77 29.18 57.37
CA SER A 7 40.06 29.02 55.94
C SER A 7 39.78 27.59 55.52
N VAL A 8 38.92 27.40 54.51
CA VAL A 8 38.68 26.13 53.83
C VAL A 8 39.58 26.09 52.60
N ILE A 9 40.51 25.15 52.60
CA ILE A 9 41.36 24.83 51.45
C ILE A 9 40.57 23.85 50.59
N ILE A 10 40.14 24.28 49.39
CA ILE A 10 39.56 23.43 48.38
C ILE A 10 40.70 22.86 47.52
N ALA A 11 41.00 21.58 47.69
CA ALA A 11 41.91 20.87 46.78
C ALA A 11 41.20 20.58 45.45
N ALA A 12 41.59 21.29 44.40
CA ALA A 12 41.17 21.01 43.03
C ALA A 12 41.93 19.79 42.51
N THR A 13 41.29 18.62 42.52
CA THR A 13 41.80 17.45 41.79
C THR A 13 41.54 17.67 40.30
N GLY A 14 42.54 18.09 39.56
CA GLY A 14 42.50 18.16 38.12
C GLY A 14 42.38 16.77 37.50
N TRP A 15 41.26 16.51 36.87
CA TRP A 15 41.12 15.37 35.97
C TRP A 15 41.91 15.70 34.71
N VAL A 16 43.03 15.04 34.52
CA VAL A 16 43.74 15.07 33.21
C VAL A 16 42.94 14.15 32.31
N ALA A 17 42.13 14.73 31.45
CA ALA A 17 41.52 14.05 30.33
C ALA A 17 42.63 13.64 29.36
N THR A 18 43.03 12.38 29.37
CA THR A 18 43.81 11.79 28.28
C THR A 18 42.99 11.88 27.01
N PRO A 19 43.50 12.51 25.91
CA PRO A 19 42.78 12.44 24.65
C PRO A 19 42.80 10.97 24.20
N ILE A 20 41.64 10.34 24.23
CA ILE A 20 41.39 9.13 23.47
C ILE A 20 41.52 9.55 22.01
N LEU A 21 42.63 9.22 21.37
CA LEU A 21 42.79 9.27 19.94
C LEU A 21 41.67 8.39 19.36
N ALA A 22 40.59 9.01 18.99
CA ALA A 22 39.54 8.37 18.20
C ALA A 22 40.21 7.89 16.91
N GLN A 23 40.45 6.58 16.82
CA GLN A 23 40.79 5.96 15.56
C GLN A 23 39.60 6.22 14.67
N THR A 24 39.79 7.10 13.68
CA THR A 24 38.79 7.34 12.65
C THR A 24 38.46 6.00 12.02
N PRO A 25 37.20 5.54 12.06
CA PRO A 25 36.84 4.31 11.38
C PRO A 25 37.21 4.47 9.92
N VAL A 26 37.74 3.41 9.31
CA VAL A 26 37.89 3.36 7.85
C VAL A 26 36.48 3.30 7.29
N VAL A 27 35.87 4.45 7.10
CA VAL A 27 34.57 4.58 6.43
C VAL A 27 34.84 4.44 4.94
N SER A 28 34.87 3.21 4.46
CA SER A 28 34.77 2.94 3.03
C SER A 28 33.30 2.96 2.68
N GLY A 29 32.77 4.03 2.11
CA GLY A 29 31.35 4.08 1.76
C GLY A 29 30.97 5.34 1.01
N THR A 30 29.79 5.30 0.42
CA THR A 30 29.22 6.35 -0.43
C THR A 30 28.66 7.55 0.34
N CYS A 31 28.78 7.56 1.68
CA CYS A 31 28.11 8.53 2.58
C CYS A 31 28.91 9.82 2.85
N SER A 32 30.06 10.06 2.22
CA SER A 32 30.84 11.30 2.44
C SER A 32 30.10 12.55 1.97
N GLN A 33 29.28 12.42 0.93
CA GLN A 33 28.36 13.45 0.45
C GLN A 33 27.23 12.78 -0.34
N VAL A 34 26.06 12.65 0.26
CA VAL A 34 24.91 11.96 -0.32
C VAL A 34 23.76 12.94 -0.56
N ALA A 35 22.99 12.76 -1.64
CA ALA A 35 21.78 13.52 -1.86
C ALA A 35 20.71 13.13 -0.83
N ALA A 36 20.01 14.07 -0.24
CA ALA A 36 18.87 13.77 0.61
C ALA A 36 17.86 12.88 -0.15
N TRP A 37 17.26 11.91 0.54
CA TRP A 37 16.37 10.88 -0.03
C TRP A 37 17.06 9.86 -0.95
N SER A 38 18.39 9.78 -0.88
CA SER A 38 19.16 8.72 -1.53
C SER A 38 19.89 7.89 -0.49
N SER A 39 19.91 6.58 -0.67
CA SER A 39 20.60 5.67 0.25
C SER A 39 22.12 5.73 0.08
N CYS A 40 22.84 5.56 1.19
CA CYS A 40 24.28 5.37 1.19
C CYS A 40 24.69 4.33 2.23
N ASP A 41 25.86 3.74 2.05
CA ASP A 41 26.37 2.66 2.88
C ASP A 41 27.60 3.10 3.66
N VAL A 42 27.59 2.86 4.99
CA VAL A 42 28.77 2.99 5.89
C VAL A 42 29.21 1.57 6.24
N THR A 43 30.42 1.21 5.83
CA THR A 43 30.93 -0.17 5.90
C THR A 43 32.01 -0.33 6.96
N PHE A 44 31.96 -1.40 7.73
CA PHE A 44 32.92 -1.75 8.76
C PHE A 44 33.49 -3.14 8.50
N GLU A 45 34.77 -3.22 8.14
CA GLU A 45 35.47 -4.50 7.95
C GLU A 45 35.61 -5.22 9.30
N LEU A 46 35.35 -6.53 9.31
CA LEU A 46 35.53 -7.42 10.45
C LEU A 46 36.78 -8.28 10.24
N ASN A 47 37.58 -8.47 11.29
CA ASN A 47 38.63 -9.47 11.25
C ASN A 47 38.05 -10.88 11.44
N ALA A 48 38.88 -11.93 11.25
CA ALA A 48 38.44 -13.32 11.33
C ALA A 48 37.81 -13.71 12.68
N GLN A 49 38.18 -13.05 13.77
CA GLN A 49 37.64 -13.32 15.12
C GLN A 49 36.31 -12.58 15.35
N GLU A 50 36.12 -11.43 14.71
CA GLU A 50 34.92 -10.60 14.80
C GLU A 50 33.82 -11.06 13.85
N ASN A 51 34.18 -11.68 12.69
CA ASN A 51 33.24 -12.12 11.66
C ASN A 51 32.49 -13.37 12.10
N THR A 52 31.54 -13.18 13.00
CA THR A 52 30.66 -14.23 13.52
C THR A 52 29.21 -13.88 13.24
N PRO A 53 28.29 -14.86 13.09
CA PRO A 53 26.86 -14.60 12.92
C PRO A 53 26.22 -13.81 14.06
N GLN A 54 26.89 -13.71 15.21
CA GLN A 54 26.45 -12.97 16.40
C GLN A 54 26.99 -11.54 16.43
N ALA A 55 27.88 -11.16 15.50
CA ALA A 55 28.37 -9.78 15.43
C ALA A 55 27.21 -8.85 15.06
N THR A 56 26.94 -7.89 15.93
CA THR A 56 25.85 -6.91 15.75
C THR A 56 26.40 -5.49 15.76
N LEU A 57 25.75 -4.65 14.98
CA LEU A 57 26.02 -3.22 14.95
C LEU A 57 24.71 -2.47 14.72
N ARG A 58 24.48 -1.45 15.51
CA ARG A 58 23.37 -0.50 15.38
C ARG A 58 23.91 0.92 15.43
N ALA A 59 23.36 1.79 14.62
CA ALA A 59 23.63 3.21 14.71
C ALA A 59 22.38 3.98 15.14
N GLU A 60 22.57 4.89 16.07
CA GLU A 60 21.62 5.97 16.35
C GLU A 60 22.04 7.17 15.51
N PHE A 61 21.27 7.46 14.45
CA PHE A 61 21.46 8.64 13.61
C PHE A 61 20.59 9.78 14.10
N ARG A 62 21.17 10.98 14.15
CA ARG A 62 20.49 12.21 14.54
C ARG A 62 20.53 13.22 13.39
N SER A 63 19.37 13.60 12.91
CA SER A 63 19.22 14.55 11.81
C SER A 63 19.57 15.99 12.22
N PRO A 64 19.79 16.91 11.25
CA PRO A 64 19.96 18.34 11.52
C PRO A 64 18.81 18.97 12.33
N LYS A 65 17.58 18.46 12.16
CA LYS A 65 16.39 18.87 12.94
C LYS A 65 16.16 18.05 14.20
N LEU A 66 17.19 17.32 14.65
CA LEU A 66 17.21 16.54 15.89
C LEU A 66 16.25 15.34 15.90
N LYS A 67 15.77 14.88 14.75
CA LYS A 67 15.04 13.62 14.65
C LYS A 67 16.03 12.46 14.77
N THR A 68 15.72 11.49 15.63
CA THR A 68 16.55 10.29 15.82
C THR A 68 15.95 9.11 15.06
N ILE A 69 16.79 8.35 14.36
CA ILE A 69 16.43 7.07 13.74
C ILE A 69 17.45 6.01 14.16
N LEU A 70 16.99 4.78 14.35
CA LEU A 70 17.82 3.62 14.69
C LEU A 70 17.96 2.73 13.46
N ILE A 71 19.19 2.46 13.05
CA ILE A 71 19.51 1.61 11.89
C ILE A 71 20.33 0.42 12.37
N ASP A 72 19.86 -0.78 12.11
CA ASP A 72 20.62 -2.00 12.31
C ASP A 72 21.49 -2.28 11.07
N ALA A 73 22.72 -2.77 11.31
CA ALA A 73 23.58 -3.23 10.23
C ALA A 73 23.19 -4.65 9.79
N PHE A 74 23.50 -4.95 8.55
CA PHE A 74 23.44 -6.30 8.00
C PHE A 74 24.85 -6.81 7.67
N HIS A 75 24.98 -8.14 7.57
CA HIS A 75 26.23 -8.78 7.17
C HIS A 75 26.36 -8.84 5.63
N GLU A 76 27.54 -8.47 5.14
CA GLU A 76 27.95 -8.62 3.74
C GLU A 76 29.36 -9.21 3.70
N GLY A 77 29.45 -10.54 3.58
CA GLY A 77 30.72 -11.26 3.65
C GLY A 77 31.42 -11.05 5.02
N SER A 78 32.59 -10.39 5.00
CA SER A 78 33.35 -10.03 6.23
C SER A 78 33.06 -8.61 6.72
N LYS A 79 31.91 -8.04 6.38
CA LYS A 79 31.58 -6.66 6.68
C LYS A 79 30.26 -6.55 7.44
N LEU A 80 30.16 -5.52 8.28
CA LEU A 80 28.90 -4.99 8.75
C LEU A 80 28.60 -3.70 7.98
N VAL A 81 27.44 -3.64 7.36
CA VAL A 81 27.01 -2.52 6.52
C VAL A 81 25.82 -1.82 7.17
N LEU A 82 25.96 -0.53 7.45
CA LEU A 82 24.87 0.36 7.82
C LEU A 82 24.40 1.10 6.56
N ARG A 83 23.24 0.75 6.04
CA ARG A 83 22.60 1.48 4.96
C ARG A 83 21.65 2.50 5.54
N VAL A 84 21.75 3.75 5.10
CA VAL A 84 20.94 4.85 5.62
C VAL A 84 20.52 5.78 4.50
N THR A 85 19.32 6.36 4.62
CA THR A 85 18.85 7.45 3.75
C THR A 85 18.60 8.68 4.60
N PRO A 86 19.45 9.71 4.48
CA PRO A 86 19.18 11.01 5.08
C PRO A 86 17.93 11.63 4.43
N THR A 87 16.93 11.96 5.24
CA THR A 87 15.65 12.52 4.76
C THR A 87 15.63 14.05 4.71
N GLU A 88 16.74 14.69 5.06
CA GLU A 88 16.94 16.14 4.96
C GLU A 88 18.41 16.46 4.76
N ALA A 89 18.68 17.60 4.12
CA ALA A 89 20.06 18.07 3.91
C ALA A 89 20.66 18.61 5.20
N GLY A 90 21.97 18.46 5.33
CA GLY A 90 22.76 18.88 6.48
C GLY A 90 23.64 17.78 7.01
N THR A 91 24.23 17.99 8.18
CA THR A 91 25.07 17.00 8.85
C THR A 91 24.21 16.13 9.75
N TRP A 92 24.33 14.81 9.53
CA TRP A 92 23.73 13.80 10.37
C TRP A 92 24.81 13.17 11.25
N ASP A 93 24.66 13.28 12.56
CA ASP A 93 25.55 12.62 13.51
C ASP A 93 25.09 11.17 13.73
N TYR A 94 26.04 10.25 13.96
CA TYR A 94 25.68 8.92 14.40
C TYR A 94 26.56 8.43 15.54
N ARG A 95 26.00 7.55 16.37
CA ARG A 95 26.70 6.81 17.43
C ARG A 95 26.41 5.34 17.30
N LEU A 96 27.45 4.51 17.45
CA LEU A 96 27.39 3.07 17.30
C LEU A 96 27.18 2.36 18.65
N THR A 97 26.37 1.31 18.60
CA THR A 97 26.29 0.27 19.64
C THR A 97 26.61 -1.07 18.97
N SER A 98 27.56 -1.82 19.48
CA SER A 98 28.06 -3.03 18.83
C SER A 98 28.49 -4.11 19.80
N SER A 99 28.30 -5.37 19.44
CA SER A 99 28.93 -6.50 20.10
C SER A 99 30.45 -6.61 19.80
N VAL A 100 30.92 -5.91 18.76
CA VAL A 100 32.34 -5.82 18.38
C VAL A 100 32.98 -4.70 19.18
N ALA A 101 33.83 -5.04 20.17
CA ALA A 101 34.35 -4.11 21.18
C ALA A 101 34.99 -2.84 20.59
N ARG A 102 35.72 -2.93 19.47
CA ARG A 102 36.34 -1.76 18.84
C ARG A 102 35.35 -0.79 18.17
N LEU A 103 34.14 -1.25 17.86
CA LEU A 103 33.09 -0.43 17.25
C LEU A 103 32.15 0.20 18.28
N GLU A 104 32.12 -0.37 19.51
CA GLU A 104 31.24 0.10 20.58
C GLU A 104 31.54 1.56 20.95
N GLY A 105 30.49 2.38 20.98
CA GLY A 105 30.58 3.78 21.38
C GLY A 105 31.23 4.71 20.34
N GLN A 106 31.70 4.21 19.20
CA GLN A 106 32.21 5.08 18.12
C GLN A 106 31.12 6.00 17.61
N ALA A 107 31.54 7.17 17.14
CA ALA A 107 30.67 8.18 16.55
C ALA A 107 31.26 8.69 15.23
N GLY A 108 30.39 9.17 14.37
CA GLY A 108 30.77 9.75 13.09
C GLY A 108 29.68 10.64 12.53
N GLN A 109 29.90 11.08 11.31
CA GLN A 109 29.00 11.98 10.62
C GLN A 109 28.85 11.56 9.16
N ILE A 110 27.67 11.85 8.60
CA ILE A 110 27.42 11.83 7.17
C ILE A 110 26.91 13.20 6.75
N LYS A 111 27.22 13.62 5.54
CA LYS A 111 26.77 14.90 5.00
C LYS A 111 25.76 14.68 3.90
N ALA A 112 24.53 15.13 4.11
CA ALA A 112 23.50 15.14 3.09
C ALA A 112 23.43 16.50 2.41
N VAL A 113 23.26 16.50 1.08
CA VAL A 113 23.05 17.70 0.26
C VAL A 113 21.62 17.77 -0.23
N GLU A 114 21.14 18.96 -0.54
CA GLU A 114 19.81 19.17 -1.12
C GLU A 114 19.59 18.34 -2.38
N SER A 115 18.37 17.86 -2.55
CA SER A 115 17.93 17.13 -3.74
C SER A 115 16.51 17.54 -4.15
N ASN A 116 16.13 17.20 -5.37
CA ASN A 116 14.77 17.38 -5.88
C ASN A 116 13.91 16.12 -5.71
N ALA A 117 14.39 15.12 -4.97
CA ALA A 117 13.63 13.91 -4.73
C ALA A 117 12.28 14.24 -4.04
N PRO A 118 11.19 13.57 -4.44
CA PRO A 118 9.84 13.88 -3.91
C PRO A 118 9.63 13.43 -2.47
N GLY A 119 10.55 12.68 -1.89
CA GLY A 119 10.38 11.98 -0.62
C GLY A 119 9.79 10.59 -0.80
N PHE A 120 9.47 9.92 0.30
CA PHE A 120 8.87 8.59 0.28
C PHE A 120 7.35 8.66 0.10
N VAL A 121 6.77 7.60 -0.47
CA VAL A 121 5.33 7.47 -0.64
C VAL A 121 4.70 7.05 0.70
N HIS A 122 3.54 7.62 1.01
CA HIS A 122 2.72 7.28 2.17
C HIS A 122 1.24 7.25 1.81
N ALA A 123 0.45 6.50 2.57
CA ALA A 123 -1.00 6.61 2.53
C ALA A 123 -1.42 8.02 3.00
N ALA A 124 -2.31 8.65 2.26
CA ALA A 124 -2.79 9.99 2.54
C ALA A 124 -4.24 10.17 2.06
N ASN A 125 -4.92 11.19 2.59
CA ASN A 125 -6.29 11.53 2.21
C ASN A 125 -7.23 10.29 2.22
N VAL A 126 -7.08 9.45 3.23
CA VAL A 126 -7.81 8.21 3.50
C VAL A 126 -7.55 7.11 2.46
N HIS A 127 -7.99 7.29 1.20
CA HIS A 127 -7.95 6.27 0.15
C HIS A 127 -6.90 6.53 -0.93
N HIS A 128 -5.99 7.48 -0.70
CA HIS A 128 -5.04 7.94 -1.71
C HIS A 128 -3.60 7.88 -1.21
N PHE A 129 -2.68 8.29 -2.07
CA PHE A 129 -1.24 8.32 -1.78
C PHE A 129 -0.67 9.72 -1.99
N ALA A 130 0.36 10.03 -1.22
CA ALA A 130 1.18 11.22 -1.40
C ALA A 130 2.65 10.90 -1.20
N THR A 131 3.52 11.69 -1.80
CA THR A 131 4.92 11.80 -1.39
C THR A 131 5.06 12.90 -0.34
N GLU A 132 5.93 12.69 0.63
CA GLU A 132 6.19 13.65 1.71
C GLU A 132 7.69 13.81 1.91
N ARG A 133 8.18 15.05 1.97
CA ARG A 133 9.60 15.34 2.22
C ARG A 133 9.89 15.61 3.69
N SER A 134 9.35 16.66 4.26
CA SER A 134 9.72 17.09 5.61
C SER A 134 8.54 17.44 6.50
N SER A 135 7.40 17.72 5.93
CA SER A 135 6.18 18.06 6.65
C SER A 135 4.93 17.74 5.83
N SER A 136 3.78 17.73 6.47
CA SER A 136 2.50 17.59 5.77
C SER A 136 2.22 18.70 4.75
N GLU A 137 2.89 19.86 4.88
CA GLU A 137 2.77 20.96 3.92
C GLU A 137 3.50 20.68 2.59
N ASP A 138 4.48 19.76 2.62
CA ASP A 138 5.27 19.37 1.45
C ASP A 138 4.65 18.16 0.70
N ARG A 139 3.49 17.70 1.14
CA ARG A 139 2.81 16.57 0.51
C ARG A 139 2.39 16.89 -0.90
N LYS A 140 2.67 15.96 -1.81
CA LYS A 140 2.20 16.00 -3.20
C LYS A 140 1.44 14.74 -3.52
N PRO A 141 0.30 14.83 -4.19
CA PRO A 141 -0.45 13.66 -4.62
C PRO A 141 0.43 12.71 -5.44
N HIS A 142 0.33 11.42 -5.17
CA HIS A 142 1.06 10.38 -5.86
C HIS A 142 0.09 9.43 -6.56
N LEU A 143 0.11 9.42 -7.89
CA LEU A 143 -0.72 8.53 -8.68
C LEU A 143 0.00 7.19 -8.82
N TRP A 144 -0.46 6.19 -8.07
CA TRP A 144 0.09 4.85 -8.11
C TRP A 144 -0.24 4.15 -9.42
N MET A 145 0.76 3.67 -10.13
CA MET A 145 0.64 2.78 -11.28
C MET A 145 1.81 1.82 -11.27
N GLY A 146 1.55 0.56 -10.91
CA GLY A 146 2.55 -0.49 -10.73
C GLY A 146 2.53 -1.55 -11.82
N ALA A 147 3.66 -2.24 -11.97
CA ALA A 147 3.76 -3.45 -12.75
C ALA A 147 4.83 -4.40 -12.18
N PRO A 148 4.65 -5.72 -12.30
CA PRO A 148 5.66 -6.68 -11.88
C PRO A 148 6.91 -6.60 -12.76
N VAL A 149 8.06 -6.83 -12.13
CA VAL A 149 9.37 -7.02 -12.77
C VAL A 149 9.83 -8.43 -12.40
N GLU A 150 9.39 -9.37 -13.22
CA GLU A 150 9.71 -10.78 -13.06
C GLU A 150 11.23 -11.03 -13.20
N HIS A 151 11.76 -11.95 -12.38
CA HIS A 151 13.17 -12.36 -12.47
C HIS A 151 14.18 -11.20 -12.35
N PHE A 152 13.87 -10.16 -11.61
CA PHE A 152 14.61 -8.89 -11.58
C PHE A 152 16.09 -9.03 -11.21
N THR A 153 16.48 -10.06 -10.43
CA THR A 153 17.89 -10.33 -10.05
C THR A 153 18.60 -11.28 -10.99
N THR A 154 17.88 -12.09 -11.78
CA THR A 154 18.46 -13.08 -12.68
C THR A 154 18.42 -12.64 -14.15
N MET A 155 17.65 -11.60 -14.45
CA MET A 155 17.60 -10.95 -15.76
C MET A 155 18.96 -10.29 -16.08
N PRO A 156 19.45 -10.39 -17.34
CA PRO A 156 20.65 -9.66 -17.74
C PRO A 156 20.52 -8.15 -17.48
N ARG A 157 21.54 -7.54 -16.91
CA ARG A 157 21.49 -6.12 -16.49
C ARG A 157 21.03 -5.17 -17.59
N ALA A 158 21.50 -5.33 -18.81
CA ALA A 158 21.09 -4.47 -19.92
C ALA A 158 19.60 -4.64 -20.32
N GLU A 159 19.03 -5.80 -20.06
CA GLU A 159 17.61 -6.07 -20.27
C GLU A 159 16.78 -5.43 -19.15
N PHE A 160 17.21 -5.60 -17.91
CA PHE A 160 16.62 -4.96 -16.74
C PHE A 160 16.57 -3.43 -16.91
N ASP A 161 17.71 -2.80 -17.24
CA ASP A 161 17.78 -1.34 -17.42
C ASP A 161 16.83 -0.86 -18.53
N ARG A 162 16.75 -1.59 -19.67
CA ARG A 162 15.79 -1.28 -20.75
C ARG A 162 14.34 -1.42 -20.30
N LEU A 163 14.01 -2.45 -19.50
CA LEU A 163 12.67 -2.64 -18.97
C LEU A 163 12.28 -1.48 -18.07
N ILE A 164 13.15 -1.09 -17.14
CA ILE A 164 12.89 0.02 -16.23
C ILE A 164 12.75 1.35 -16.99
N ASP A 165 13.62 1.62 -17.97
CA ASP A 165 13.50 2.80 -18.84
C ASP A 165 12.17 2.82 -19.60
N GLN A 166 11.70 1.67 -20.08
CA GLN A 166 10.40 1.56 -20.76
C GLN A 166 9.26 1.83 -19.79
N ARG A 167 9.31 1.29 -18.57
CA ARG A 167 8.29 1.56 -17.54
C ARG A 167 8.16 3.06 -17.25
N VAL A 168 9.27 3.79 -17.15
CA VAL A 168 9.26 5.24 -16.96
C VAL A 168 8.61 5.97 -18.15
N LYS A 169 8.95 5.57 -19.39
CA LYS A 169 8.33 6.14 -20.61
C LYS A 169 6.82 5.89 -20.66
N ASP A 170 6.38 4.74 -20.15
CA ASP A 170 4.97 4.36 -20.07
C ASP A 170 4.25 4.93 -18.84
N ARG A 171 4.91 5.83 -18.08
CA ARG A 171 4.36 6.53 -16.92
C ARG A 171 4.17 5.68 -15.66
N PHE A 172 4.74 4.48 -15.58
CA PHE A 172 4.70 3.74 -14.34
C PHE A 172 5.41 4.49 -13.22
N THR A 173 4.89 4.36 -12.02
CA THR A 173 5.43 4.97 -10.79
C THR A 173 5.94 3.94 -9.81
N HIS A 174 5.53 2.68 -9.99
CA HIS A 174 5.91 1.55 -9.15
C HIS A 174 6.42 0.37 -9.98
N ALA A 175 7.38 -0.37 -9.41
CA ALA A 175 7.89 -1.62 -9.92
C ALA A 175 7.78 -2.69 -8.83
N GLN A 176 6.94 -3.70 -9.02
CA GLN A 176 6.78 -4.79 -8.06
C GLN A 176 7.91 -5.81 -8.25
N VAL A 177 8.62 -6.12 -7.17
CA VAL A 177 9.71 -7.10 -7.15
C VAL A 177 9.50 -8.10 -6.00
N THR A 178 9.90 -9.35 -6.22
CA THR A 178 9.75 -10.41 -5.23
C THR A 178 11.10 -10.99 -4.83
N ILE A 179 11.40 -11.00 -3.54
CA ILE A 179 12.57 -11.68 -2.97
C ILE A 179 12.24 -13.16 -2.84
N GLU A 180 12.86 -13.98 -3.68
CA GLU A 180 12.75 -15.43 -3.62
C GLU A 180 13.72 -15.99 -2.57
N ALA A 181 13.54 -17.27 -2.19
CA ALA A 181 14.37 -17.91 -1.17
C ALA A 181 15.87 -18.00 -1.55
N ASP A 182 16.18 -18.06 -2.84
CA ASP A 182 17.52 -18.12 -3.39
C ASP A 182 18.03 -16.77 -3.92
N THR A 183 17.26 -15.70 -3.73
CA THR A 183 17.66 -14.35 -4.18
C THR A 183 18.91 -13.89 -3.42
N LYS A 184 19.93 -13.50 -4.15
CA LYS A 184 21.08 -12.81 -3.59
C LYS A 184 20.71 -11.39 -3.22
N LEU A 185 20.65 -11.10 -1.93
CA LEU A 185 20.12 -9.84 -1.40
C LEU A 185 20.93 -8.62 -1.84
N ASP A 186 22.24 -8.78 -2.08
CA ASP A 186 23.09 -7.67 -2.55
C ASP A 186 22.76 -7.32 -4.02
N GLU A 187 22.56 -8.33 -4.88
CA GLU A 187 22.11 -8.12 -6.26
C GLU A 187 20.70 -7.48 -6.28
N ALA A 188 19.81 -7.93 -5.41
CA ALA A 188 18.48 -7.34 -5.26
C ALA A 188 18.56 -5.85 -4.83
N ALA A 189 19.46 -5.52 -3.90
CA ALA A 189 19.66 -4.13 -3.47
C ALA A 189 20.15 -3.23 -4.61
N GLU A 190 21.05 -3.73 -5.46
CA GLU A 190 21.51 -2.97 -6.63
C GLU A 190 20.39 -2.76 -7.67
N CYS A 191 19.53 -3.74 -7.88
CA CYS A 191 18.36 -3.59 -8.75
C CYS A 191 17.35 -2.58 -8.19
N ILE A 192 17.06 -2.64 -6.90
CA ILE A 192 16.15 -1.69 -6.23
C ILE A 192 16.74 -0.27 -6.27
N ARG A 193 18.04 -0.12 -6.07
CA ARG A 193 18.74 1.16 -6.21
C ARG A 193 18.56 1.73 -7.62
N ALA A 194 18.67 0.88 -8.65
CA ALA A 194 18.47 1.30 -10.04
C ALA A 194 17.02 1.69 -10.33
N ILE A 195 16.02 0.96 -9.80
CA ILE A 195 14.60 1.32 -9.86
C ILE A 195 14.40 2.72 -9.26
N ASN A 196 14.91 2.97 -8.04
CA ASN A 196 14.78 4.25 -7.38
C ASN A 196 15.52 5.38 -8.10
N ALA A 197 16.66 5.10 -8.72
CA ALA A 197 17.41 6.09 -9.51
C ALA A 197 16.62 6.62 -10.72
N GLN A 198 15.71 5.82 -11.25
CA GLN A 198 14.78 6.20 -12.31
C GLN A 198 13.48 6.85 -11.78
N GLY A 199 13.37 7.08 -10.47
CA GLY A 199 12.23 7.72 -9.83
C GLY A 199 11.05 6.79 -9.54
N LEU A 200 11.19 5.49 -9.75
CA LEU A 200 10.18 4.49 -9.42
C LEU A 200 10.30 4.06 -7.95
N VAL A 201 9.17 3.70 -7.35
CA VAL A 201 9.09 3.04 -6.05
C VAL A 201 9.17 1.52 -6.25
N ALA A 202 9.90 0.79 -5.41
CA ALA A 202 9.93 -0.66 -5.49
C ALA A 202 8.91 -1.27 -4.50
N ASP A 203 7.91 -2.00 -5.01
CA ASP A 203 6.97 -2.74 -4.18
C ASP A 203 7.57 -4.11 -3.86
N LEU A 204 8.14 -4.23 -2.66
CA LEU A 204 8.96 -5.37 -2.25
C LEU A 204 8.12 -6.45 -1.57
N ALA A 205 7.89 -7.55 -2.28
CA ALA A 205 7.26 -8.75 -1.74
C ALA A 205 8.31 -9.79 -1.33
N LEU A 206 7.97 -10.61 -0.33
CA LEU A 206 8.72 -11.79 0.07
C LEU A 206 7.99 -13.02 -0.47
N ALA A 207 8.66 -13.90 -1.22
CA ALA A 207 8.05 -15.13 -1.70
C ALA A 207 7.67 -16.06 -0.54
N SER A 208 8.51 -16.07 0.50
CA SER A 208 8.27 -16.83 1.74
C SER A 208 9.02 -16.21 2.91
N VAL A 209 8.64 -16.61 4.12
CA VAL A 209 9.34 -16.29 5.36
C VAL A 209 9.51 -17.55 6.20
N PRO A 210 10.54 -17.66 7.07
CA PRO A 210 10.72 -18.81 7.95
C PRO A 210 9.50 -19.05 8.84
N ILE A 211 9.13 -20.33 9.03
CA ILE A 211 8.04 -20.74 9.92
C ILE A 211 8.44 -20.56 11.37
N ASP A 212 9.68 -20.90 11.73
CA ASP A 212 10.21 -20.67 13.08
C ASP A 212 10.26 -19.17 13.41
N ALA A 213 9.77 -18.80 14.57
CA ALA A 213 9.63 -17.40 14.97
C ALA A 213 10.99 -16.69 15.15
N MET A 214 12.01 -17.39 15.66
CA MET A 214 13.34 -16.78 15.87
C MET A 214 14.07 -16.60 14.53
N GLU A 215 13.98 -17.60 13.64
CA GLU A 215 14.54 -17.51 12.29
C GLU A 215 13.82 -16.42 11.49
N ARG A 216 12.51 -16.34 11.56
CA ARG A 216 11.72 -15.29 10.94
C ARG A 216 12.11 -13.91 11.45
N GLN A 217 12.30 -13.73 12.75
CA GLN A 217 12.73 -12.46 13.31
C GLN A 217 14.11 -12.05 12.75
N ARG A 218 15.07 -12.98 12.68
CA ARG A 218 16.40 -12.70 12.12
C ARG A 218 16.31 -12.34 10.64
N TYR A 219 15.58 -13.14 9.86
CA TYR A 219 15.39 -12.92 8.44
C TYR A 219 14.74 -11.55 8.15
N VAL A 220 13.63 -11.23 8.82
CA VAL A 220 12.95 -9.96 8.63
C VAL A 220 13.80 -8.79 9.08
N SER A 221 14.58 -8.94 10.16
CA SER A 221 15.51 -7.88 10.60
C SER A 221 16.59 -7.60 9.56
N ASP A 222 17.16 -8.63 8.94
CA ASP A 222 18.14 -8.49 7.86
C ASP A 222 17.51 -7.83 6.60
N ILE A 223 16.32 -8.27 6.20
CA ILE A 223 15.56 -7.69 5.10
C ILE A 223 15.27 -6.19 5.34
N VAL A 224 14.82 -5.83 6.53
CA VAL A 224 14.52 -4.43 6.85
C VAL A 224 15.81 -3.58 6.87
N ALA A 225 16.90 -4.08 7.47
CA ALA A 225 18.17 -3.37 7.50
C ALA A 225 18.71 -3.09 6.07
N ARG A 226 18.51 -4.03 5.14
CA ARG A 226 18.99 -3.91 3.74
C ARG A 226 18.12 -2.99 2.89
N PHE A 227 16.79 -3.06 3.03
CA PHE A 227 15.87 -2.50 2.05
C PHE A 227 15.09 -1.28 2.55
N ALA A 228 14.85 -1.10 3.85
CA ALA A 228 14.14 0.07 4.37
C ALA A 228 14.78 1.43 3.97
N PRO A 229 16.12 1.55 3.77
CA PRO A 229 16.69 2.81 3.30
C PRO A 229 16.38 3.16 1.83
N PHE A 230 15.74 2.30 1.07
CA PHE A 230 15.29 2.61 -0.29
C PHE A 230 13.87 3.18 -0.31
N ASN A 231 13.47 3.79 -1.43
CA ASN A 231 12.09 4.18 -1.65
C ASN A 231 11.27 2.95 -2.04
N ILE A 232 10.65 2.33 -1.05
CA ILE A 232 9.93 1.07 -1.19
C ILE A 232 8.53 1.13 -0.59
N VAL A 233 7.73 0.13 -0.94
CA VAL A 233 6.53 -0.29 -0.23
C VAL A 233 6.71 -1.75 0.15
N TRP A 234 6.38 -2.11 1.37
CA TRP A 234 6.40 -3.51 1.81
C TRP A 234 5.16 -4.23 1.29
N ALA A 235 5.33 -5.09 0.29
CA ALA A 235 4.23 -5.85 -0.32
C ALA A 235 3.99 -7.22 0.35
N GLY A 236 4.45 -7.39 1.58
CA GLY A 236 4.16 -8.54 2.44
C GLY A 236 4.72 -9.86 1.94
N VAL A 237 3.97 -10.93 2.18
CA VAL A 237 4.34 -12.30 1.77
C VAL A 237 3.44 -12.71 0.60
N ALA A 238 4.06 -13.04 -0.53
CA ALA A 238 3.34 -13.44 -1.73
C ALA A 238 2.56 -14.74 -1.51
N SER A 239 1.32 -14.82 -2.01
CA SER A 239 0.47 -16.01 -1.95
C SER A 239 0.38 -16.63 -0.55
N PHE A 240 0.34 -15.79 0.49
CA PHE A 240 0.37 -16.25 1.89
C PHE A 240 -0.75 -17.24 2.22
N GLU A 241 -1.91 -17.15 1.55
CA GLU A 241 -3.05 -18.06 1.78
C GLU A 241 -2.76 -19.53 1.43
N ASN A 242 -1.66 -19.79 0.73
CA ASN A 242 -1.30 -21.13 0.29
C ASN A 242 -0.48 -21.93 1.33
N THR A 243 -0.11 -21.30 2.45
CA THR A 243 0.70 -21.92 3.51
C THR A 243 -0.08 -22.11 4.82
N PRO A 244 0.09 -23.22 5.56
CA PRO A 244 -0.49 -23.37 6.90
C PRO A 244 -0.05 -22.24 7.85
N HIS A 245 -0.93 -21.83 8.75
CA HIS A 245 -0.70 -20.74 9.71
C HIS A 245 -0.29 -19.38 9.08
N SER A 246 -0.46 -19.26 7.78
CA SER A 246 0.06 -18.16 6.99
C SER A 246 -0.44 -16.78 7.44
N ARG A 247 -1.68 -16.66 7.88
CA ARG A 247 -2.22 -15.38 8.37
C ARG A 247 -1.53 -14.93 9.65
N ALA A 248 -1.28 -15.84 10.60
CA ALA A 248 -0.56 -15.52 11.84
C ALA A 248 0.87 -15.11 11.52
N ILE A 249 1.56 -15.86 10.67
CA ILE A 249 2.92 -15.56 10.19
C ILE A 249 2.95 -14.21 9.46
N LEU A 250 1.99 -13.94 8.59
CA LEU A 250 1.87 -12.66 7.88
C LEU A 250 1.70 -11.50 8.86
N LYS A 251 0.80 -11.64 9.83
CA LYS A 251 0.56 -10.62 10.86
C LYS A 251 1.81 -10.35 11.70
N GLU A 252 2.50 -11.40 12.15
CA GLU A 252 3.75 -11.26 12.88
C GLU A 252 4.83 -10.59 12.03
N THR A 253 4.97 -11.00 10.76
CA THR A 253 5.91 -10.39 9.80
C THR A 253 5.61 -8.92 9.58
N GLY A 254 4.36 -8.56 9.30
CA GLY A 254 3.94 -7.18 9.08
C GLY A 254 4.14 -6.30 10.32
N THR A 255 3.80 -6.82 11.50
CA THR A 255 4.03 -6.12 12.78
C THR A 255 5.52 -5.95 13.07
N LEU A 256 6.34 -6.93 12.71
CA LEU A 256 7.79 -6.86 12.88
C LEU A 256 8.41 -5.81 11.96
N ILE A 257 8.00 -5.77 10.68
CA ILE A 257 8.41 -4.73 9.74
C ILE A 257 7.99 -3.35 10.25
N GLN A 258 6.73 -3.19 10.70
CA GLN A 258 6.22 -1.94 11.26
C GLN A 258 7.09 -1.40 12.42
N ARG A 259 7.60 -2.29 13.25
CA ARG A 259 8.45 -1.94 14.39
C ARG A 259 9.88 -1.61 14.00
N LEU A 260 10.41 -2.29 12.98
CA LEU A 260 11.84 -2.22 12.61
C LEU A 260 12.13 -1.16 11.54
N ASP A 261 11.16 -0.81 10.70
CA ASP A 261 11.35 0.16 9.63
C ASP A 261 11.36 1.60 10.17
N PRO A 262 12.52 2.28 10.19
CA PRO A 262 12.65 3.63 10.74
C PRO A 262 12.06 4.72 9.85
N TYR A 263 11.72 4.38 8.60
CA TYR A 263 11.17 5.32 7.60
C TYR A 263 9.65 5.22 7.50
N ALA A 264 9.03 4.24 8.16
CA ALA A 264 7.59 4.03 8.18
C ALA A 264 6.98 3.88 6.77
N HIS A 265 7.64 3.11 5.89
CA HIS A 265 7.10 2.83 4.57
C HIS A 265 5.74 2.14 4.65
N PRO A 266 4.86 2.37 3.66
CA PRO A 266 3.57 1.71 3.61
C PRO A 266 3.72 0.18 3.52
N ARG A 267 2.77 -0.53 4.12
CA ARG A 267 2.75 -2.00 4.23
C ARG A 267 1.44 -2.55 3.72
N MET A 268 1.53 -3.55 2.86
CA MET A 268 0.40 -4.33 2.35
C MET A 268 0.75 -5.81 2.25
N THR A 269 -0.20 -6.59 1.80
CA THR A 269 0.04 -7.87 1.13
C THR A 269 -0.97 -8.02 0.02
N LEU A 270 -0.63 -8.76 -1.03
CA LEU A 270 -1.55 -9.06 -2.12
C LEU A 270 -2.40 -10.28 -1.73
N ALA A 271 -3.57 -10.02 -1.16
CA ALA A 271 -4.56 -11.06 -0.88
C ALA A 271 -5.20 -11.56 -2.18
N ALA A 272 -5.51 -12.85 -2.27
CA ALA A 272 -6.02 -13.44 -3.52
C ALA A 272 -7.32 -12.79 -3.99
N SER A 273 -8.29 -12.60 -3.09
CA SER A 273 -9.63 -12.11 -3.48
C SER A 273 -10.22 -11.05 -2.55
N THR A 274 -9.83 -11.00 -1.29
CA THR A 274 -10.27 -9.99 -0.31
C THR A 274 -9.14 -9.60 0.60
N ALA A 275 -9.03 -8.32 0.92
CA ALA A 275 -8.06 -7.78 1.88
C ALA A 275 -8.66 -7.53 3.27
N GLY A 276 -9.94 -7.85 3.48
CA GLY A 276 -10.64 -7.65 4.75
C GLY A 276 -9.91 -8.17 6.00
N PRO A 277 -9.31 -9.38 5.99
CA PRO A 277 -8.55 -9.89 7.13
C PRO A 277 -7.35 -9.03 7.49
N VAL A 278 -6.66 -8.54 6.47
CA VAL A 278 -5.44 -7.74 6.62
C VAL A 278 -5.76 -6.35 7.17
N ALA A 279 -6.87 -5.75 6.71
CA ALA A 279 -7.36 -4.47 7.22
C ALA A 279 -7.61 -4.49 8.73
N GLY A 280 -8.17 -5.60 9.25
CA GLY A 280 -8.46 -5.77 10.68
C GLY A 280 -7.24 -6.02 11.56
N ASP A 281 -6.10 -6.39 10.99
CA ASP A 281 -4.90 -6.77 11.76
C ASP A 281 -4.07 -5.57 12.25
N GLY A 282 -4.27 -4.36 11.70
CA GLY A 282 -3.70 -3.10 12.18
C GLY A 282 -2.21 -2.87 11.85
N TRP A 283 -1.57 -3.76 11.07
CA TRP A 283 -0.20 -3.57 10.61
C TRP A 283 -0.10 -3.01 9.19
N ALA A 284 -1.15 -3.21 8.37
CA ALA A 284 -1.19 -2.74 6.99
C ALA A 284 -1.67 -1.30 6.90
N ASP A 285 -1.11 -0.55 5.97
CA ASP A 285 -1.45 0.85 5.68
C ASP A 285 -2.25 0.98 4.39
N LEU A 286 -2.33 -0.09 3.61
CA LEU A 286 -3.11 -0.17 2.37
C LEU A 286 -3.59 -1.60 2.11
N LEU A 287 -4.63 -1.71 1.30
CA LEU A 287 -5.21 -2.98 0.85
C LEU A 287 -4.56 -3.41 -0.46
N GLY A 288 -4.18 -4.68 -0.57
CA GLY A 288 -3.64 -5.25 -1.79
C GLY A 288 -4.50 -6.41 -2.28
N TYR A 289 -4.82 -6.44 -3.57
CA TYR A 289 -5.63 -7.47 -4.20
C TYR A 289 -4.88 -8.15 -5.35
N GLY A 290 -4.89 -9.49 -5.37
CA GLY A 290 -4.32 -10.28 -6.45
C GLY A 290 -5.30 -10.56 -7.58
N THR A 291 -6.55 -10.89 -7.27
CA THR A 291 -7.58 -11.24 -8.26
C THR A 291 -8.98 -10.89 -7.77
N PRO A 292 -9.27 -9.63 -7.43
CA PRO A 292 -10.59 -9.26 -6.94
C PRO A 292 -11.61 -9.26 -8.07
N SER A 293 -12.88 -9.51 -7.74
CA SER A 293 -13.98 -9.11 -8.60
C SER A 293 -14.25 -7.60 -8.46
N ALA A 294 -14.91 -7.00 -9.45
CA ALA A 294 -15.27 -5.59 -9.40
C ALA A 294 -16.15 -5.25 -8.18
N ASP A 295 -17.03 -6.15 -7.76
CA ASP A 295 -17.92 -5.91 -6.61
C ASP A 295 -17.17 -5.86 -5.29
N VAL A 296 -16.17 -6.72 -5.10
CA VAL A 296 -15.32 -6.74 -3.90
C VAL A 296 -14.66 -5.37 -3.68
N GLY A 297 -14.05 -4.83 -4.73
CA GLY A 297 -13.38 -3.54 -4.65
C GLY A 297 -14.31 -2.41 -4.20
N ALA A 298 -15.52 -2.36 -4.76
CA ALA A 298 -16.51 -1.33 -4.41
C ALA A 298 -17.00 -1.47 -2.96
N VAL A 299 -17.25 -2.69 -2.49
CA VAL A 299 -17.72 -2.95 -1.13
C VAL A 299 -16.64 -2.66 -0.11
N GLU A 300 -15.43 -3.20 -0.31
CA GLU A 300 -14.33 -3.05 0.66
C GLU A 300 -13.81 -1.61 0.74
N HIS A 301 -13.87 -0.82 -0.35
CA HIS A 301 -13.56 0.61 -0.30
C HIS A 301 -14.46 1.35 0.71
N GLN A 302 -15.73 0.97 0.81
CA GLN A 302 -16.66 1.58 1.77
C GLN A 302 -16.50 1.05 3.19
N LEU A 303 -15.99 -0.19 3.34
CA LEU A 303 -15.78 -0.80 4.66
C LEU A 303 -14.49 -0.33 5.34
N TYR A 304 -13.44 -0.05 4.57
CA TYR A 304 -12.09 0.20 5.11
C TYR A 304 -11.53 1.55 4.67
N GLN A 305 -11.01 2.31 5.63
CA GLN A 305 -10.38 3.62 5.39
C GLN A 305 -8.88 3.46 5.05
N LEU A 306 -8.59 2.73 4.00
CA LEU A 306 -7.24 2.46 3.52
C LEU A 306 -7.21 2.58 2.00
N PRO A 307 -6.15 3.14 1.40
CA PRO A 307 -5.98 3.09 -0.04
C PRO A 307 -5.85 1.65 -0.51
N ALA A 308 -6.24 1.39 -1.76
CA ALA A 308 -6.29 0.05 -2.31
C ALA A 308 -5.49 -0.06 -3.61
N VAL A 309 -4.71 -1.14 -3.75
CA VAL A 309 -3.94 -1.48 -4.94
C VAL A 309 -4.42 -2.83 -5.49
N ASN A 310 -4.72 -2.88 -6.78
CA ASN A 310 -5.21 -4.06 -7.47
C ASN A 310 -4.19 -4.59 -8.46
N ALA A 311 -3.57 -5.72 -8.15
CA ALA A 311 -2.61 -6.42 -9.01
C ALA A 311 -3.29 -7.42 -9.97
N GLY A 312 -4.61 -7.56 -9.92
CA GLY A 312 -5.39 -8.45 -10.78
C GLY A 312 -5.80 -7.87 -12.13
N ILE A 313 -5.22 -6.74 -12.52
CA ILE A 313 -5.53 -6.06 -13.78
C ILE A 313 -4.96 -6.87 -14.96
N LYS A 314 -5.84 -7.34 -15.83
CA LYS A 314 -5.49 -8.11 -17.04
C LYS A 314 -6.01 -7.44 -18.31
N THR A 315 -7.12 -6.73 -18.19
CA THR A 315 -7.80 -6.09 -19.31
C THR A 315 -8.01 -4.61 -19.05
N ARG A 316 -8.34 -3.86 -20.10
CA ARG A 316 -8.74 -2.46 -19.97
C ARG A 316 -10.00 -2.31 -19.11
N ALA A 317 -10.92 -3.25 -19.20
CA ALA A 317 -12.12 -3.25 -18.37
C ALA A 317 -11.77 -3.44 -16.87
N ASP A 318 -10.83 -4.34 -16.54
CA ASP A 318 -10.36 -4.51 -15.16
C ASP A 318 -9.75 -3.21 -14.63
N LEU A 319 -8.92 -2.55 -15.43
CA LEU A 319 -8.27 -1.28 -15.08
C LEU A 319 -9.28 -0.19 -14.71
N TRP A 320 -10.27 0.03 -15.58
CA TRP A 320 -11.24 1.09 -15.36
C TRP A 320 -12.26 0.74 -14.28
N ASN A 321 -12.70 -0.52 -14.18
CA ASN A 321 -13.58 -0.96 -13.09
C ASN A 321 -12.88 -0.84 -11.73
N ALA A 322 -11.61 -1.23 -11.62
CA ALA A 322 -10.83 -1.04 -10.40
C ALA A 322 -10.71 0.45 -10.04
N THR A 323 -10.42 1.30 -11.03
CA THR A 323 -10.35 2.75 -10.85
C THR A 323 -11.64 3.33 -10.30
N MET A 324 -12.79 2.96 -10.88
CA MET A 324 -14.10 3.45 -10.44
C MET A 324 -14.52 2.92 -9.06
N ASN A 325 -13.82 1.92 -8.55
CA ASN A 325 -13.94 1.43 -7.17
C ASN A 325 -12.94 2.09 -6.20
N GLY A 326 -12.19 3.11 -6.66
CA GLY A 326 -11.18 3.78 -5.83
C GLY A 326 -9.89 2.99 -5.66
N GLN A 327 -9.62 2.00 -6.53
CA GLN A 327 -8.40 1.19 -6.49
C GLN A 327 -7.38 1.69 -7.51
N TYR A 328 -6.11 1.59 -7.16
CA TYR A 328 -4.98 1.90 -8.02
C TYR A 328 -4.43 0.63 -8.70
N PRO A 329 -3.96 0.70 -9.96
CA PRO A 329 -3.41 -0.46 -10.63
C PRO A 329 -2.03 -0.85 -10.06
N GLY A 330 -1.94 -2.08 -9.55
CA GLY A 330 -0.69 -2.72 -9.12
C GLY A 330 -0.08 -3.63 -10.19
N ALA A 331 -0.81 -3.86 -11.29
CA ALA A 331 -0.36 -4.62 -12.46
C ALA A 331 -1.00 -4.03 -13.71
N GLY A 332 -0.46 -4.39 -14.86
CA GLY A 332 -0.95 -4.01 -16.16
C GLY A 332 0.19 -3.75 -17.15
N ASP A 333 -0.13 -3.74 -18.40
CA ASP A 333 0.80 -3.44 -19.49
C ASP A 333 0.09 -2.75 -20.65
N GLY A 334 0.87 -2.42 -21.69
CA GLY A 334 0.35 -1.86 -22.91
C GLY A 334 0.00 -0.37 -22.85
N PRO A 335 -0.39 0.19 -23.99
CA PRO A 335 -0.60 1.64 -24.14
C PRO A 335 -1.76 2.19 -23.33
N GLN A 336 -2.75 1.35 -22.96
CA GLN A 336 -3.90 1.76 -22.13
C GLN A 336 -3.46 2.26 -20.73
N MET A 337 -2.33 1.78 -20.18
CA MET A 337 -1.83 2.25 -18.88
C MET A 337 -1.43 3.73 -18.97
N LYS A 338 -0.74 4.11 -20.04
CA LYS A 338 -0.36 5.49 -20.28
C LYS A 338 -1.58 6.39 -20.50
N VAL A 339 -2.56 5.93 -21.27
CA VAL A 339 -3.84 6.65 -21.51
C VAL A 339 -4.54 6.89 -20.17
N TRP A 340 -4.64 5.86 -19.33
CA TRP A 340 -5.21 5.95 -17.99
C TRP A 340 -4.46 6.96 -17.12
N PHE A 341 -3.13 6.88 -17.09
CA PHE A 341 -2.31 7.78 -16.28
C PHE A 341 -2.47 9.25 -16.72
N ASP A 342 -2.34 9.51 -18.01
CA ASP A 342 -2.46 10.87 -18.56
C ASP A 342 -3.86 11.46 -18.32
N PHE A 343 -4.92 10.62 -18.39
CA PHE A 343 -6.29 11.03 -18.11
C PHE A 343 -6.50 11.38 -16.63
N LEU A 344 -6.07 10.51 -15.70
CA LEU A 344 -6.26 10.78 -14.27
C LEU A 344 -5.35 11.89 -13.76
N SER A 345 -4.13 12.01 -14.27
CA SER A 345 -3.21 13.11 -13.91
C SER A 345 -3.79 14.50 -14.23
N ALA A 346 -4.72 14.60 -15.16
CA ALA A 346 -5.45 15.82 -15.50
C ALA A 346 -6.68 16.05 -14.62
N SER A 347 -6.93 15.21 -13.63
CA SER A 347 -8.04 15.30 -12.66
C SER A 347 -7.51 15.55 -11.25
N ARG A 348 -8.42 15.79 -10.31
CA ARG A 348 -8.10 15.79 -8.88
C ARG A 348 -8.25 14.38 -8.28
N TYR A 349 -7.62 13.36 -8.90
CA TYR A 349 -7.76 11.94 -8.55
C TYR A 349 -7.64 11.66 -7.05
N TRP A 350 -6.87 12.47 -6.31
CA TRP A 350 -6.69 12.35 -4.85
C TRP A 350 -7.86 12.87 -4.00
N ASP A 351 -8.92 13.37 -4.65
CA ASP A 351 -10.19 13.77 -4.03
C ASP A 351 -11.39 13.05 -4.66
N LEU A 352 -11.17 12.21 -5.68
CA LEU A 352 -12.24 11.45 -6.32
C LEU A 352 -12.55 10.19 -5.50
N GLU A 353 -13.83 10.00 -5.17
CA GLU A 353 -14.31 8.83 -4.44
C GLU A 353 -15.35 8.08 -5.26
N PRO A 354 -15.54 6.75 -5.07
CA PRO A 354 -16.62 6.00 -5.71
C PRO A 354 -17.97 6.65 -5.49
N TYR A 355 -18.74 6.78 -6.59
CA TYR A 355 -20.00 7.46 -6.62
C TYR A 355 -21.12 6.55 -7.14
N PHE A 356 -22.25 6.49 -6.42
CA PHE A 356 -23.27 5.47 -6.63
C PHE A 356 -24.59 6.01 -7.22
N ASP A 357 -24.81 7.33 -7.27
CA ASP A 357 -25.96 7.94 -7.93
C ASP A 357 -25.75 7.99 -9.47
N VAL A 358 -25.46 6.84 -10.04
CA VAL A 358 -25.20 6.62 -11.48
C VAL A 358 -25.89 5.35 -11.97
N GLU A 359 -26.41 5.39 -13.19
CA GLU A 359 -26.91 4.22 -13.93
C GLU A 359 -26.17 4.14 -15.28
N GLY A 360 -25.98 2.94 -15.81
CA GLY A 360 -25.30 2.70 -17.09
C GLY A 360 -23.78 2.62 -17.03
N GLY A 361 -23.18 2.75 -15.84
CA GLY A 361 -21.73 2.67 -15.64
C GLY A 361 -21.35 2.66 -14.16
N ARG A 362 -20.02 2.71 -13.90
CA ARG A 362 -19.45 2.93 -12.56
C ARG A 362 -18.79 4.30 -12.53
N ALA A 363 -18.85 4.99 -11.39
CA ALA A 363 -18.39 6.37 -11.31
C ALA A 363 -17.45 6.66 -10.12
N LEU A 364 -16.57 7.65 -10.35
CA LEU A 364 -15.89 8.42 -9.31
C LEU A 364 -16.41 9.85 -9.34
N ALA A 365 -16.46 10.52 -8.20
CA ALA A 365 -16.82 11.91 -8.11
C ALA A 365 -16.02 12.71 -7.08
N LEU A 366 -15.74 13.95 -7.42
CA LEU A 366 -15.60 15.08 -6.50
C LEU A 366 -16.85 15.91 -6.71
N GLU A 367 -17.87 15.67 -5.87
CA GLU A 367 -19.20 16.21 -6.05
C GLU A 367 -19.20 17.74 -6.28
N GLY A 368 -20.02 18.21 -7.21
CA GLY A 368 -20.08 19.60 -7.62
C GLY A 368 -18.89 20.13 -8.44
N VAL A 369 -17.85 19.29 -8.70
CA VAL A 369 -16.66 19.69 -9.45
C VAL A 369 -16.39 18.78 -10.64
N GLU A 370 -16.21 17.48 -10.42
CA GLU A 370 -15.84 16.53 -11.46
C GLU A 370 -16.45 15.15 -11.19
N TYR A 371 -17.01 14.55 -12.23
CA TYR A 371 -17.55 13.20 -12.24
C TYR A 371 -16.94 12.44 -13.41
N LEU A 372 -16.43 11.24 -13.14
CA LEU A 372 -15.88 10.32 -14.12
C LEU A 372 -16.74 9.07 -14.13
N VAL A 373 -17.21 8.62 -15.29
CA VAL A 373 -18.02 7.40 -15.41
C VAL A 373 -17.39 6.48 -16.44
N TYR A 374 -17.13 5.24 -16.06
CA TYR A 374 -16.70 4.18 -16.97
C TYR A 374 -17.92 3.37 -17.42
N ILE A 375 -18.08 3.24 -18.72
CA ILE A 375 -19.15 2.52 -19.39
C ILE A 375 -18.52 1.34 -20.12
N GLU A 376 -18.49 0.18 -19.48
CA GLU A 376 -17.88 -1.03 -20.04
C GLU A 376 -18.62 -1.54 -21.27
N LYS A 377 -19.94 -1.49 -21.23
CA LYS A 377 -20.83 -1.83 -22.36
C LYS A 377 -21.66 -0.61 -22.67
N PRO A 378 -21.60 -0.09 -23.92
CA PRO A 378 -22.32 1.12 -24.30
C PRO A 378 -23.80 1.07 -23.90
N ALA A 379 -24.19 2.00 -23.06
CA ALA A 379 -25.53 2.16 -22.54
C ALA A 379 -25.78 3.63 -22.22
N THR A 380 -27.04 4.04 -22.17
CA THR A 380 -27.41 5.36 -21.66
C THR A 380 -26.94 5.54 -20.23
N VAL A 381 -26.19 6.60 -19.98
CA VAL A 381 -25.75 6.98 -18.64
C VAL A 381 -26.74 7.97 -18.04
N THR A 382 -27.20 7.69 -16.82
CA THR A 382 -27.91 8.66 -15.99
C THR A 382 -27.07 8.93 -14.76
N LEU A 383 -26.70 10.19 -14.53
CA LEU A 383 -25.79 10.62 -13.47
C LEU A 383 -26.41 11.81 -12.72
N LYS A 384 -26.57 11.66 -11.41
CA LYS A 384 -26.98 12.77 -10.57
C LYS A 384 -25.78 13.68 -10.32
N VAL A 385 -25.95 14.98 -10.51
CA VAL A 385 -24.93 16.00 -10.31
C VAL A 385 -25.48 17.16 -9.51
N GLU A 386 -24.63 17.99 -8.88
CA GLU A 386 -25.09 19.24 -8.32
C GLU A 386 -25.51 20.23 -9.41
N ASN A 387 -26.42 21.15 -9.09
CA ASN A 387 -26.96 22.12 -10.08
C ASN A 387 -25.94 23.19 -10.45
N HIS A 388 -25.09 22.87 -11.41
CA HIS A 388 -24.07 23.74 -11.97
C HIS A 388 -24.00 23.60 -13.50
N GLY A 389 -23.17 24.43 -14.14
CA GLY A 389 -22.79 24.25 -15.56
C GLY A 389 -21.57 23.34 -15.65
N TYR A 390 -21.63 22.32 -16.51
CA TYR A 390 -20.56 21.33 -16.70
C TYR A 390 -20.19 21.22 -18.18
N GLU A 391 -18.89 21.13 -18.44
CA GLU A 391 -18.38 20.62 -19.71
C GLU A 391 -18.50 19.08 -19.70
N VAL A 392 -18.89 18.53 -20.83
CA VAL A 392 -19.07 17.09 -21.03
C VAL A 392 -18.11 16.62 -22.12
N ALA A 393 -17.40 15.55 -21.82
CA ALA A 393 -16.48 14.91 -22.76
C ALA A 393 -16.54 13.39 -22.65
N TRP A 394 -16.52 12.74 -23.79
CA TRP A 394 -16.45 11.30 -23.95
C TRP A 394 -15.04 10.92 -24.41
N MET A 395 -14.37 10.04 -23.70
CA MET A 395 -13.01 9.61 -24.03
C MET A 395 -12.99 8.12 -24.37
N ASN A 396 -12.33 7.78 -25.48
CA ASN A 396 -12.01 6.41 -25.84
C ASN A 396 -10.84 5.90 -24.97
N PRO A 397 -11.07 4.94 -24.05
CA PRO A 397 -10.03 4.50 -23.12
C PRO A 397 -8.91 3.66 -23.78
N ALA A 398 -9.05 3.30 -25.06
CA ALA A 398 -8.01 2.59 -25.79
C ALA A 398 -6.88 3.51 -26.29
N ASN A 399 -7.21 4.75 -26.65
CA ASN A 399 -6.27 5.66 -27.32
C ASN A 399 -6.24 7.08 -26.72
N GLY A 400 -7.17 7.40 -25.81
CA GLY A 400 -7.26 8.72 -25.15
C GLY A 400 -7.92 9.81 -26.00
N GLU A 401 -8.46 9.48 -27.18
CA GLU A 401 -9.19 10.45 -27.98
C GLU A 401 -10.47 10.90 -27.27
N ALA A 402 -10.66 12.21 -27.17
CA ALA A 402 -11.79 12.79 -26.48
C ALA A 402 -12.70 13.59 -27.42
N ILE A 403 -14.00 13.37 -27.30
CA ILE A 403 -15.05 14.08 -27.98
C ILE A 403 -15.74 14.99 -26.98
N LYS A 404 -15.56 16.31 -27.10
CA LYS A 404 -16.25 17.29 -26.25
C LYS A 404 -17.61 17.64 -26.81
N GLU A 405 -18.60 17.70 -25.94
CA GLU A 405 -19.92 18.23 -26.33
C GLU A 405 -19.85 19.76 -26.56
N LYS A 406 -20.59 20.24 -27.53
CA LYS A 406 -20.58 21.67 -27.93
C LYS A 406 -21.24 22.58 -26.91
N LYS A 407 -22.13 22.04 -26.10
CA LYS A 407 -22.93 22.80 -25.12
C LYS A 407 -22.61 22.34 -23.71
N GLU A 408 -22.49 23.29 -22.80
CA GLU A 408 -22.50 23.02 -21.36
C GLU A 408 -23.81 22.32 -20.98
N TYR A 409 -23.68 21.29 -20.15
CA TYR A 409 -24.82 20.71 -19.47
C TYR A 409 -25.15 21.55 -18.23
N LYS A 410 -26.45 21.80 -18.00
CA LYS A 410 -26.98 22.50 -16.81
C LYS A 410 -28.17 21.72 -16.26
N GLY A 411 -28.11 21.35 -15.02
CA GLY A 411 -29.16 20.57 -14.36
C GLY A 411 -28.60 19.72 -13.20
N GLU A 412 -29.47 18.87 -12.65
CA GLU A 412 -29.18 18.00 -11.52
C GLU A 412 -29.14 16.50 -11.89
N LEU A 413 -29.59 16.16 -13.11
CA LEU A 413 -29.63 14.79 -13.60
C LEU A 413 -29.17 14.77 -15.07
N PHE A 414 -27.89 14.50 -15.25
CA PHE A 414 -27.33 14.30 -16.59
C PHE A 414 -27.85 12.98 -17.18
N THR A 415 -28.24 13.01 -18.43
CA THR A 415 -28.56 11.82 -19.23
C THR A 415 -27.90 11.96 -20.59
N GLY A 416 -27.11 10.95 -20.98
CA GLY A 416 -26.40 10.96 -22.25
C GLY A 416 -26.06 9.58 -22.76
N ASP A 417 -25.92 9.45 -24.06
CA ASP A 417 -25.52 8.24 -24.75
C ASP A 417 -24.05 8.35 -25.21
N PRO A 418 -23.27 7.25 -25.16
CA PRO A 418 -21.94 7.22 -25.75
C PRO A 418 -22.00 7.59 -27.24
N PRO A 419 -20.92 8.19 -27.80
CA PRO A 419 -20.88 8.57 -29.23
C PRO A 419 -21.15 7.43 -30.20
N ASP A 420 -20.78 6.21 -29.84
CA ASP A 420 -21.09 4.98 -30.57
C ASP A 420 -21.12 3.77 -29.65
N ALA A 421 -21.51 2.62 -30.19
CA ALA A 421 -21.62 1.34 -29.47
C ALA A 421 -20.48 0.35 -29.79
N SER A 422 -19.38 0.80 -30.40
CA SER A 422 -18.32 -0.10 -30.87
C SER A 422 -17.33 -0.51 -29.82
N HIS A 423 -17.22 0.27 -28.73
CA HIS A 423 -16.27 0.02 -27.64
C HIS A 423 -16.74 0.64 -26.32
N ASP A 424 -16.02 0.41 -25.25
CA ASP A 424 -16.18 1.04 -23.94
C ASP A 424 -15.84 2.53 -23.97
N TRP A 425 -16.40 3.30 -23.06
CA TRP A 425 -16.23 4.75 -22.99
C TRP A 425 -15.94 5.21 -21.56
N VAL A 426 -15.22 6.34 -21.45
CA VAL A 426 -15.12 7.12 -20.21
C VAL A 426 -15.78 8.47 -20.42
N LEU A 427 -16.83 8.74 -19.65
CA LEU A 427 -17.49 10.03 -19.62
C LEU A 427 -16.86 10.91 -18.53
N ARG A 428 -16.55 12.16 -18.87
CA ARG A 428 -16.19 13.21 -17.93
C ARG A 428 -17.23 14.30 -17.95
N VAL A 429 -17.79 14.60 -16.77
CA VAL A 429 -18.71 15.72 -16.54
C VAL A 429 -18.03 16.61 -15.53
N SER A 430 -17.51 17.78 -15.92
CA SER A 430 -16.67 18.59 -15.04
C SER A 430 -16.86 20.10 -15.21
N ARG A 431 -16.63 20.82 -14.13
CA ARG A 431 -16.52 22.28 -14.10
C ARG A 431 -15.06 22.66 -14.32
N GLU A 432 -14.60 22.63 -15.57
CA GLU A 432 -13.17 22.76 -15.90
C GLU A 432 -12.50 23.98 -15.25
N GLY A 433 -13.11 25.17 -15.36
CA GLY A 433 -12.55 26.37 -14.73
C GLY A 433 -12.46 26.29 -13.21
N ARG A 434 -13.41 25.61 -12.53
CA ARG A 434 -13.36 25.36 -11.09
C ARG A 434 -12.27 24.36 -10.74
N LYS A 435 -12.19 23.25 -11.46
CA LYS A 435 -11.16 22.23 -11.33
C LYS A 435 -9.76 22.81 -11.49
N GLU A 436 -9.51 23.55 -12.57
CA GLU A 436 -8.22 24.21 -12.81
C GLU A 436 -7.85 25.20 -11.69
N GLY A 437 -8.80 25.97 -11.19
CA GLY A 437 -8.60 26.85 -10.05
C GLY A 437 -8.17 26.09 -8.80
N MET A 438 -8.82 24.94 -8.53
CA MET A 438 -8.48 24.08 -7.40
C MET A 438 -7.10 23.41 -7.58
N LEU A 439 -6.75 22.94 -8.78
CA LEU A 439 -5.45 22.35 -9.07
C LEU A 439 -4.29 23.36 -8.85
N ARG A 440 -4.51 24.63 -9.17
CA ARG A 440 -3.49 25.67 -9.01
C ARG A 440 -3.33 26.18 -7.56
N SER A 441 -4.42 26.24 -6.80
CA SER A 441 -4.45 26.81 -5.45
C SER A 441 -4.46 25.78 -4.33
N TYR A 442 -4.52 24.51 -4.66
CA TYR A 442 -4.70 23.43 -3.70
C TYR A 442 -3.41 23.15 -2.92
N LYS A 443 -3.57 23.06 -1.61
CA LYS A 443 -2.62 22.37 -0.73
C LYS A 443 -3.16 20.99 -0.44
N PHE A 444 -2.33 19.97 -0.60
CA PHE A 444 -2.72 18.60 -0.27
C PHE A 444 -2.93 18.49 1.24
N GLU A 445 -4.18 18.49 1.65
CA GLU A 445 -4.58 18.31 3.04
C GLU A 445 -5.20 16.93 3.22
N SER A 446 -4.92 16.27 4.32
CA SER A 446 -5.58 15.01 4.66
C SER A 446 -7.08 15.27 4.84
N ARG A 447 -7.86 14.78 3.91
CA ARG A 447 -9.32 14.85 3.97
C ARG A 447 -9.81 13.72 4.86
N ARG A 448 -10.72 13.98 5.76
CA ARG A 448 -11.45 12.93 6.46
C ARG A 448 -12.68 12.59 5.63
N VAL A 449 -12.69 11.40 5.05
CA VAL A 449 -13.91 10.83 4.51
C VAL A 449 -14.78 10.41 5.70
N PRO A 450 -16.07 10.76 5.73
CA PRO A 450 -16.94 10.28 6.79
C PRO A 450 -16.90 8.76 6.86
N VAL A 451 -16.66 8.21 8.05
CA VAL A 451 -16.76 6.76 8.28
C VAL A 451 -18.19 6.36 7.98
N GLN A 452 -18.41 5.49 7.02
CA GLN A 452 -19.70 4.87 6.85
C GLN A 452 -19.94 3.92 8.02
N GLU A 453 -21.00 4.16 8.78
CA GLU A 453 -21.46 3.20 9.76
C GLU A 453 -21.98 1.97 9.03
N VAL A 454 -21.28 0.85 9.20
CA VAL A 454 -21.72 -0.44 8.67
C VAL A 454 -22.85 -0.95 9.55
N GLU A 455 -24.03 -1.13 8.98
CA GLU A 455 -25.15 -1.72 9.73
C GLU A 455 -24.99 -3.22 9.85
N THR A 456 -24.79 -3.70 11.07
CA THR A 456 -24.63 -5.12 11.40
C THR A 456 -25.86 -5.75 12.06
N GLN A 457 -26.85 -4.95 12.44
CA GLN A 457 -28.04 -5.44 13.16
C GLN A 457 -29.13 -5.89 12.19
N PRO A 458 -29.52 -7.17 12.18
CA PRO A 458 -30.51 -7.73 11.24
C PRO A 458 -31.86 -7.02 11.20
N ALA A 459 -32.30 -6.42 12.31
CA ALA A 459 -33.60 -5.74 12.40
C ALA A 459 -33.70 -4.46 11.53
N LYS A 460 -32.58 -3.87 11.18
CA LYS A 460 -32.51 -2.63 10.37
C LYS A 460 -32.17 -2.87 8.91
N ILE A 461 -31.74 -4.08 8.57
CA ILE A 461 -31.25 -4.42 7.24
C ILE A 461 -32.42 -4.87 6.36
N PRO A 462 -32.55 -4.38 5.11
CA PRO A 462 -33.67 -4.72 4.22
C PRO A 462 -33.61 -6.13 3.62
N PHE A 463 -32.61 -6.92 3.98
CA PHE A 463 -32.36 -8.26 3.47
C PHE A 463 -31.89 -9.21 4.57
N GLU A 464 -31.83 -10.49 4.26
CA GLU A 464 -31.30 -11.55 5.12
C GLU A 464 -30.51 -12.57 4.29
N ILE A 465 -29.59 -13.29 4.95
CA ILE A 465 -28.87 -14.40 4.34
C ILE A 465 -29.80 -15.62 4.30
N ALA A 466 -29.97 -16.19 3.11
CA ALA A 466 -30.44 -17.55 2.94
C ALA A 466 -29.21 -18.45 2.77
N ALA A 467 -28.94 -19.27 3.78
CA ALA A 467 -27.80 -20.18 3.86
C ALA A 467 -28.25 -21.47 4.54
N PRO A 468 -27.43 -22.53 4.62
CA PRO A 468 -27.80 -23.77 5.28
C PRO A 468 -28.47 -23.54 6.63
N GLU A 469 -29.52 -24.27 6.89
CA GLU A 469 -30.23 -24.21 8.16
C GLU A 469 -29.41 -24.88 9.28
N GLY A 470 -29.64 -24.41 10.53
CA GLY A 470 -28.95 -24.93 11.70
C GLY A 470 -27.60 -24.26 11.96
N GLU A 471 -26.81 -24.89 12.83
CA GLU A 471 -25.52 -24.43 13.31
C GLU A 471 -24.35 -25.26 12.74
N GLU A 472 -24.62 -26.21 11.85
CA GLU A 472 -23.62 -27.10 11.28
C GLU A 472 -23.53 -26.95 9.77
N MET A 473 -22.28 -26.99 9.24
CA MET A 473 -21.98 -26.92 7.83
C MET A 473 -21.09 -28.09 7.43
N SER A 474 -21.59 -28.93 6.48
CA SER A 474 -20.85 -30.08 5.98
C SER A 474 -19.75 -29.64 5.01
N MET A 475 -18.54 -30.18 5.21
CA MET A 475 -17.42 -29.99 4.30
C MET A 475 -17.46 -30.89 3.06
N SER A 476 -18.35 -31.88 3.05
CA SER A 476 -18.47 -32.85 1.94
C SER A 476 -19.45 -32.42 0.86
N ARG A 477 -20.27 -31.41 1.10
CA ARG A 477 -21.29 -30.91 0.18
C ARG A 477 -21.08 -29.46 -0.19
N PRO A 478 -21.37 -29.07 -1.45
CA PRO A 478 -21.40 -27.67 -1.83
C PRO A 478 -22.40 -26.86 -1.00
N VAL A 479 -22.02 -25.66 -0.62
CA VAL A 479 -22.85 -24.76 0.19
C VAL A 479 -23.53 -23.77 -0.74
N LYS A 480 -24.86 -23.73 -0.69
CA LYS A 480 -25.69 -22.76 -1.41
C LYS A 480 -26.05 -21.60 -0.49
N PHE A 481 -26.03 -20.43 -1.05
CA PHE A 481 -26.38 -19.20 -0.35
C PHE A 481 -27.16 -18.26 -1.27
N ALA A 482 -27.99 -17.42 -0.68
CA ALA A 482 -28.74 -16.39 -1.40
C ALA A 482 -29.03 -15.18 -0.53
N LEU A 483 -29.14 -14.03 -1.16
CA LEU A 483 -29.63 -12.79 -0.58
C LEU A 483 -31.16 -12.74 -0.71
N LYS A 484 -31.88 -12.71 0.41
CA LYS A 484 -33.34 -12.51 0.43
C LYS A 484 -33.67 -11.06 0.77
N LEU A 485 -34.33 -10.37 -0.15
CA LEU A 485 -34.80 -9.02 0.07
C LEU A 485 -36.14 -9.03 0.83
N LYS A 486 -36.24 -8.24 1.89
CA LYS A 486 -37.50 -8.10 2.67
C LYS A 486 -38.52 -7.22 1.96
N ARG A 487 -38.06 -6.27 1.14
CA ARG A 487 -38.87 -5.40 0.28
C ARG A 487 -38.08 -4.99 -0.95
N GLU A 488 -38.67 -5.04 -2.11
CA GLU A 488 -38.13 -4.38 -3.29
C GLU A 488 -38.33 -2.86 -3.18
N SER A 489 -37.23 -2.12 -3.36
CA SER A 489 -37.23 -0.68 -3.47
C SER A 489 -36.26 -0.25 -4.58
N LYS A 490 -36.34 0.98 -5.06
CA LYS A 490 -35.32 1.51 -5.98
C LYS A 490 -33.89 1.36 -5.41
N ALA A 491 -33.75 1.52 -4.11
CA ALA A 491 -32.45 1.38 -3.41
C ALA A 491 -31.90 -0.07 -3.36
N THR A 492 -32.72 -1.08 -3.67
CA THR A 492 -32.29 -2.49 -3.66
C THR A 492 -32.06 -3.08 -5.05
N ARG A 493 -32.30 -2.29 -6.12
CA ARG A 493 -32.15 -2.77 -7.52
C ARG A 493 -30.70 -2.86 -8.00
N SER A 494 -29.79 -2.12 -7.37
CA SER A 494 -28.37 -2.06 -7.76
C SER A 494 -27.51 -2.36 -6.54
N LEU A 495 -27.52 -3.63 -6.07
CA LEU A 495 -26.69 -4.07 -4.97
C LEU A 495 -25.37 -4.61 -5.51
N LEU A 496 -24.26 -4.16 -4.90
CA LEU A 496 -22.97 -4.82 -5.03
C LEU A 496 -22.79 -5.73 -3.82
N VAL A 497 -22.48 -6.99 -4.08
CA VAL A 497 -22.53 -8.06 -3.07
C VAL A 497 -21.27 -8.88 -3.12
N GLU A 498 -20.65 -9.08 -1.95
CA GLU A 498 -19.62 -10.07 -1.78
C GLU A 498 -20.00 -11.08 -0.68
N TRP A 499 -19.64 -12.33 -0.90
CA TRP A 499 -19.76 -13.40 0.06
C TRP A 499 -18.37 -13.85 0.48
N THR A 500 -18.11 -13.86 1.77
CA THR A 500 -16.81 -14.25 2.32
C THR A 500 -16.97 -15.39 3.31
N LEU A 501 -16.01 -16.30 3.32
CA LEU A 501 -15.88 -17.36 4.30
C LEU A 501 -14.65 -17.08 5.17
N GLU A 502 -14.85 -17.08 6.49
CA GLU A 502 -13.78 -16.88 7.46
C GLU A 502 -13.76 -18.02 8.48
N GLN A 503 -12.57 -18.52 8.80
CA GLN A 503 -12.35 -19.33 9.99
C GLN A 503 -11.68 -18.46 11.07
N PRO A 504 -12.39 -18.11 12.17
CA PRO A 504 -11.86 -17.28 13.23
C PRO A 504 -10.60 -17.90 13.85
N GLY A 505 -9.52 -17.12 13.89
CA GLY A 505 -8.22 -17.59 14.40
C GLY A 505 -7.50 -18.60 13.50
N GLY A 506 -8.06 -18.90 12.33
CA GLY A 506 -7.47 -19.79 11.34
C GLY A 506 -6.46 -19.11 10.43
N SER A 507 -5.58 -19.91 9.81
CA SER A 507 -4.59 -19.44 8.84
C SER A 507 -5.22 -19.12 7.49
N ALA A 508 -6.36 -19.72 7.15
CA ALA A 508 -7.00 -19.53 5.85
C ALA A 508 -7.59 -18.13 5.65
N GLY A 509 -7.82 -17.39 6.74
CA GLY A 509 -8.36 -16.04 6.64
C GLY A 509 -9.73 -15.97 5.98
N TYR A 510 -10.05 -14.82 5.42
CA TYR A 510 -11.22 -14.61 4.59
C TYR A 510 -11.00 -15.09 3.16
N ARG A 511 -12.08 -15.59 2.55
CA ARG A 511 -12.13 -15.83 1.11
C ARG A 511 -13.43 -15.31 0.55
N VAL A 512 -13.36 -14.64 -0.57
CA VAL A 512 -14.55 -14.41 -1.38
C VAL A 512 -14.96 -15.73 -2.00
N VAL A 513 -16.13 -16.20 -1.64
CA VAL A 513 -16.71 -17.45 -2.15
C VAL A 513 -17.79 -17.19 -3.20
N GLY A 514 -18.19 -15.93 -3.38
CA GLY A 514 -19.11 -15.51 -4.43
C GLY A 514 -19.35 -14.02 -4.43
N THR A 515 -19.89 -13.53 -5.54
CA THR A 515 -20.40 -12.17 -5.72
C THR A 515 -21.80 -12.23 -6.29
N GLY A 516 -22.59 -11.20 -6.03
CA GLY A 516 -23.99 -11.17 -6.46
C GLY A 516 -24.96 -11.78 -5.45
N GLY A 517 -26.24 -11.84 -5.83
CA GLY A 517 -27.34 -12.22 -4.92
C GLY A 517 -27.42 -13.69 -4.57
N GLU A 518 -26.85 -14.57 -5.37
CA GLU A 518 -26.93 -16.04 -5.18
C GLU A 518 -25.61 -16.69 -5.58
N GLY A 519 -25.30 -17.83 -4.97
CA GLY A 519 -24.11 -18.60 -5.32
C GLY A 519 -24.03 -19.95 -4.64
N GLU A 520 -22.98 -20.70 -5.02
CA GLU A 520 -22.63 -21.99 -4.47
C GLU A 520 -21.10 -22.10 -4.42
N PHE A 521 -20.55 -22.60 -3.32
CA PHE A 521 -19.13 -22.87 -3.22
C PHE A 521 -18.87 -24.29 -2.68
N ALA A 522 -17.80 -24.91 -3.19
CA ALA A 522 -17.24 -26.12 -2.60
C ALA A 522 -16.30 -25.73 -1.44
N PHE A 523 -16.38 -26.47 -0.35
CA PHE A 523 -15.62 -26.13 0.85
C PHE A 523 -14.11 -26.19 0.59
N PRO A 524 -13.36 -25.14 0.90
CA PRO A 524 -11.92 -25.07 0.61
C PRO A 524 -11.09 -25.83 1.68
N ARG A 525 -11.21 -27.16 1.73
CA ARG A 525 -10.57 -28.04 2.75
C ARG A 525 -9.07 -27.79 2.92
N ALA A 526 -8.36 -27.57 1.82
CA ALA A 526 -6.90 -27.36 1.84
C ALA A 526 -6.46 -26.10 2.60
N LEU A 527 -7.40 -25.25 2.97
CA LEU A 527 -7.14 -23.93 3.56
C LEU A 527 -7.63 -23.84 5.01
N LEU A 528 -8.23 -24.91 5.52
CA LEU A 528 -8.66 -24.97 6.92
C LEU A 528 -7.51 -25.50 7.78
N ASP A 529 -7.15 -24.78 8.81
CA ASP A 529 -6.14 -25.21 9.79
C ASP A 529 -6.60 -26.43 10.58
N LYS A 530 -7.90 -26.52 10.82
CA LYS A 530 -8.52 -27.61 11.56
C LYS A 530 -9.79 -28.05 10.83
N PRO A 531 -9.90 -29.33 10.49
CA PRO A 531 -11.14 -29.87 9.91
C PRO A 531 -12.32 -29.78 10.88
N GLU A 532 -12.07 -29.60 12.16
CA GLU A 532 -13.05 -29.36 13.21
C GLU A 532 -12.90 -27.92 13.67
N GLY A 533 -13.90 -27.10 13.46
CA GLY A 533 -13.83 -25.71 13.84
C GLY A 533 -15.11 -24.95 13.54
N VAL A 534 -15.06 -23.67 13.80
CA VAL A 534 -16.14 -22.74 13.50
C VAL A 534 -15.77 -21.94 12.26
N VAL A 535 -16.71 -21.74 11.35
CA VAL A 535 -16.59 -20.83 10.21
C VAL A 535 -17.71 -19.81 10.24
N SER A 536 -17.41 -18.62 9.75
CA SER A 536 -18.38 -17.55 9.54
C SER A 536 -18.58 -17.34 8.04
N LEU A 537 -19.81 -17.48 7.58
CA LEU A 537 -20.22 -17.05 6.24
C LEU A 537 -20.76 -15.63 6.36
N LYS A 538 -20.05 -14.68 5.78
CA LYS A 538 -20.41 -13.26 5.80
C LYS A 538 -20.95 -12.80 4.47
N LEU A 539 -21.96 -11.97 4.54
CA LEU A 539 -22.52 -11.22 3.42
C LEU A 539 -22.21 -9.74 3.62
N ASN A 540 -21.43 -9.16 2.71
CA ASN A 540 -21.20 -7.72 2.65
C ASN A 540 -21.97 -7.16 1.46
N VAL A 541 -22.75 -6.12 1.70
CA VAL A 541 -23.62 -5.51 0.67
C VAL A 541 -23.44 -4.01 0.67
N LEU A 542 -23.27 -3.45 -0.52
CA LEU A 542 -23.33 -2.02 -0.77
C LEU A 542 -24.56 -1.72 -1.61
N ASN A 543 -25.41 -0.81 -1.14
CA ASN A 543 -26.59 -0.38 -1.90
C ASN A 543 -26.29 0.82 -2.81
N ALA A 544 -27.25 1.15 -3.69
CA ALA A 544 -27.13 2.26 -4.64
C ALA A 544 -26.94 3.66 -4.00
N LEU A 545 -27.17 3.78 -2.69
CA LEU A 545 -26.92 5.01 -1.93
C LEU A 545 -25.54 5.01 -1.26
N GLY A 546 -24.71 4.01 -1.56
CA GLY A 546 -23.38 3.87 -0.96
C GLY A 546 -23.40 3.37 0.49
N LYS A 547 -24.53 2.91 1.03
CA LYS A 547 -24.64 2.41 2.40
C LYS A 547 -24.21 0.95 2.47
N ALA A 548 -23.22 0.66 3.31
CA ALA A 548 -22.70 -0.67 3.51
C ALA A 548 -23.46 -1.43 4.62
N TYR A 549 -23.65 -2.73 4.43
CA TYR A 549 -24.26 -3.65 5.38
C TYR A 549 -23.42 -4.91 5.48
N THR A 550 -23.31 -5.45 6.69
CA THR A 550 -22.68 -6.76 6.94
C THR A 550 -23.61 -7.65 7.75
N LEU A 551 -23.79 -8.87 7.28
CA LEU A 551 -24.45 -9.95 8.00
C LEU A 551 -23.49 -11.13 8.09
N ASP A 552 -23.52 -11.86 9.20
CA ASP A 552 -22.77 -13.09 9.31
C ASP A 552 -23.64 -14.21 9.88
N LYS A 553 -23.25 -15.43 9.57
CA LYS A 553 -23.83 -16.66 10.09
C LYS A 553 -22.70 -17.63 10.42
N VAL A 554 -22.65 -18.04 11.67
CA VAL A 554 -21.59 -18.89 12.20
C VAL A 554 -22.02 -20.33 12.19
N TYR A 555 -21.13 -21.23 11.73
CA TYR A 555 -21.38 -22.66 11.65
C TYR A 555 -20.24 -23.45 12.29
N ARG A 556 -20.58 -24.59 12.89
CA ARG A 556 -19.63 -25.63 13.24
C ARG A 556 -19.39 -26.51 12.02
N LEU A 557 -18.13 -26.74 11.68
CA LEU A 557 -17.76 -27.61 10.58
C LEU A 557 -17.95 -29.07 10.99
N ILE A 558 -18.59 -29.82 10.12
CA ILE A 558 -18.70 -31.27 10.20
C ILE A 558 -18.18 -31.91 8.90
N PRO A 559 -17.60 -33.13 8.97
CA PRO A 559 -17.06 -33.87 7.83
C PRO A 559 -18.02 -34.02 6.64
#